data_d85fe67dde43b5bd67067bcbcc1ac9f7
#
_entry.id   d85fe67dde43b5bd67067bcbcc1ac9f7
#
_cell.length_a   1.000
_cell.length_b   1.000
_cell.length_c   1.000
_cell.angle_alpha   90.00
_cell.angle_beta   90.00
_cell.angle_gamma   90.00
#
_symmetry.space_group_name_H-M   'P 1'
#
loop_
_entity.id
_entity.type
_entity.pdbx_description
1 polymer ?
#
loop_
_entity_poly.entity_id
_entity_poly.type
_entity_poly.pdbx_seq_one_letter_code
_entity_poly.pdbx_strand_id
1 'polypeptide(L)'
;VAAATMQACGGLDFLVRIAEKILRRNPRMITVLAPVVAYIFTFMCGTGHIIYSLLPVINEISIETGVRPERPISASIIASQQAITACPISAATVGILAFMAEATNYKTVNIFTLLVVCIPATLIGTVACALAVMKKGKELAEDPEFQARVASGQVQTLVKNENAAEVKTTKEAKISVAVFLVAMVGIV
;
A
#
# COMPACT_ATOMS: atom_id res chain seq x y z
N VAL A 1 -6.47 -3.43 -18.11
CA VAL A 1 -7.04 -4.78 -18.33
C VAL A 1 -6.44 -5.76 -17.33
N ALA A 2 -5.11 -5.98 -17.28
CA ALA A 2 -4.45 -6.99 -16.43
C ALA A 2 -4.75 -6.84 -14.92
N ALA A 3 -4.73 -5.61 -14.37
CA ALA A 3 -5.07 -5.37 -12.97
C ALA A 3 -6.55 -5.67 -12.66
N ALA A 4 -7.44 -5.36 -13.60
CA ALA A 4 -8.87 -5.64 -13.45
C ALA A 4 -9.18 -7.14 -13.51
N THR A 5 -8.48 -7.90 -14.37
CA THR A 5 -8.60 -9.37 -14.38
C THR A 5 -8.06 -10.00 -13.12
N MET A 6 -6.94 -9.53 -12.59
CA MET A 6 -6.39 -9.98 -11.31
C MET A 6 -7.40 -9.73 -10.16
N GLN A 7 -8.05 -8.57 -10.16
CA GLN A 7 -9.09 -8.24 -9.17
C GLN A 7 -10.30 -9.18 -9.29
N ALA A 8 -10.80 -9.42 -10.52
CA ALA A 8 -11.93 -10.31 -10.76
C ALA A 8 -11.67 -11.77 -10.36
N CYS A 9 -10.41 -12.22 -10.42
CA CYS A 9 -9.99 -13.56 -9.99
C CYS A 9 -9.68 -13.67 -8.48
N GLY A 10 -9.94 -12.63 -7.68
CA GLY A 10 -9.63 -12.63 -6.24
C GLY A 10 -8.13 -12.51 -5.91
N GLY A 11 -7.29 -12.16 -6.89
CA GLY A 11 -5.86 -11.97 -6.69
C GLY A 11 -5.56 -10.77 -5.77
N LEU A 12 -6.38 -9.72 -5.83
CA LEU A 12 -6.26 -8.57 -4.93
C LEU A 12 -6.50 -8.97 -3.48
N ASP A 13 -7.53 -9.76 -3.19
CA ASP A 13 -7.83 -10.24 -1.84
C ASP A 13 -6.72 -11.12 -1.28
N PHE A 14 -6.08 -11.90 -2.15
CA PHE A 14 -4.91 -12.69 -1.78
C PHE A 14 -3.72 -11.80 -1.37
N LEU A 15 -3.46 -10.71 -2.11
CA LEU A 15 -2.41 -9.74 -1.77
C LEU A 15 -2.72 -9.02 -0.46
N VAL A 16 -3.97 -8.61 -0.23
CA VAL A 16 -4.41 -7.96 1.02
C VAL A 16 -4.17 -8.87 2.22
N ARG A 17 -4.42 -10.18 2.10
CA ARG A 17 -4.12 -11.16 3.17
C ARG A 17 -2.64 -11.30 3.44
N ILE A 18 -1.81 -11.26 2.39
CA ILE A 18 -0.35 -11.28 2.59
C ILE A 18 0.05 -10.01 3.36
N ALA A 19 -0.48 -8.85 2.99
CA ALA A 19 -0.24 -7.59 3.69
C ALA A 19 -0.65 -7.70 5.16
N GLU A 20 -1.87 -8.15 5.44
CA GLU A 20 -2.38 -8.35 6.79
C GLU A 20 -1.45 -9.24 7.61
N LYS A 21 -1.04 -10.39 7.06
CA LYS A 21 -0.12 -11.31 7.73
C LYS A 21 1.23 -10.65 8.06
N ILE A 22 1.75 -9.83 7.14
CA ILE A 22 3.00 -9.09 7.35
C ILE A 22 2.83 -8.05 8.44
N LEU A 23 1.75 -7.26 8.40
CA LEU A 23 1.48 -6.21 9.37
C LEU A 23 1.22 -6.77 10.78
N ARG A 24 0.43 -7.83 10.88
CA ARG A 24 0.14 -8.49 12.18
C ARG A 24 1.36 -9.17 12.80
N ARG A 25 2.40 -9.50 12.01
CA ARG A 25 3.63 -10.08 12.53
C ARG A 25 4.47 -9.08 13.33
N ASN A 26 4.44 -7.79 12.97
CA ASN A 26 5.20 -6.72 13.63
C ASN A 26 4.33 -5.48 13.88
N PRO A 27 3.30 -5.59 14.73
CA PRO A 27 2.29 -4.55 14.87
C PRO A 27 2.83 -3.25 15.48
N ARG A 28 3.88 -3.32 16.32
CA ARG A 28 4.52 -2.14 16.91
C ARG A 28 5.21 -1.23 15.88
N MET A 29 5.56 -1.77 14.73
CA MET A 29 6.21 -1.04 13.65
C MET A 29 5.22 -0.64 12.54
N ILE A 30 3.92 -0.70 12.80
CA ILE A 30 2.89 -0.48 11.79
C ILE A 30 3.03 0.87 11.08
N THR A 31 3.46 1.93 11.78
CA THR A 31 3.65 3.28 11.21
C THR A 31 4.70 3.30 10.09
N VAL A 32 5.71 2.42 10.14
CA VAL A 32 6.74 2.31 9.09
C VAL A 32 6.44 1.17 8.13
N LEU A 33 5.94 0.06 8.65
CA LEU A 33 5.72 -1.14 7.86
C LEU A 33 4.54 -1.00 6.90
N ALA A 34 3.45 -0.35 7.33
CA ALA A 34 2.25 -0.17 6.49
C ALA A 34 2.54 0.67 5.23
N PRO A 35 3.24 1.83 5.28
CA PRO A 35 3.62 2.56 4.08
C PRO A 35 4.50 1.76 3.12
N VAL A 36 5.46 0.98 3.64
CA VAL A 36 6.33 0.14 2.81
C VAL A 36 5.54 -0.97 2.12
N VAL A 37 4.63 -1.63 2.84
CA VAL A 37 3.74 -2.64 2.25
C VAL A 37 2.82 -2.02 1.19
N ALA A 38 2.22 -0.85 1.49
CA ALA A 38 1.38 -0.13 0.54
C ALA A 38 2.16 0.29 -0.72
N TYR A 39 3.40 0.74 -0.56
CA TYR A 39 4.29 1.07 -1.66
C TYR A 39 4.55 -0.15 -2.55
N ILE A 40 4.99 -1.27 -1.96
CA ILE A 40 5.32 -2.50 -2.71
C ILE A 40 4.09 -3.00 -3.48
N PHE A 41 2.92 -3.05 -2.84
CA PHE A 41 1.72 -3.54 -3.52
C PHE A 41 1.22 -2.60 -4.60
N THR A 42 1.29 -1.30 -4.40
CA THR A 42 0.97 -0.33 -5.46
C THR A 42 1.95 -0.42 -6.61
N PHE A 43 3.25 -0.55 -6.32
CA PHE A 43 4.28 -0.78 -7.32
C PHE A 43 4.00 -2.03 -8.15
N MET A 44 3.65 -3.14 -7.50
CA MET A 44 3.32 -4.40 -8.17
C MET A 44 2.04 -4.31 -9.01
N CYS A 45 1.02 -3.60 -8.54
CA CYS A 45 -0.28 -3.51 -9.23
C CYS A 45 -0.35 -2.40 -10.28
N GLY A 46 0.56 -1.44 -10.27
CA GLY A 46 0.57 -0.30 -11.18
C GLY A 46 -0.56 0.70 -10.96
N THR A 47 -1.31 0.57 -9.87
CA THR A 47 -2.45 1.43 -9.54
C THR A 47 -2.55 1.71 -8.04
N GLY A 48 -2.86 2.99 -7.70
CA GLY A 48 -3.04 3.42 -6.30
C GLY A 48 -4.32 2.91 -5.65
N HIS A 49 -5.24 2.33 -6.40
CA HIS A 49 -6.53 1.87 -5.83
C HIS A 49 -6.40 0.75 -4.80
N ILE A 50 -5.31 -0.01 -4.83
CA ILE A 50 -5.05 -1.09 -3.87
C ILE A 50 -4.99 -0.58 -2.43
N ILE A 51 -4.62 0.68 -2.21
CA ILE A 51 -4.55 1.27 -0.88
C ILE A 51 -5.89 1.22 -0.16
N TYR A 52 -7.01 1.42 -0.86
CA TYR A 52 -8.34 1.41 -0.26
C TYR A 52 -8.71 0.06 0.36
N SER A 53 -8.18 -1.04 -0.18
CA SER A 53 -8.35 -2.38 0.40
C SER A 53 -7.45 -2.61 1.62
N LEU A 54 -6.34 -1.88 1.74
CA LEU A 54 -5.41 -1.99 2.86
C LEU A 54 -5.79 -1.08 4.04
N LEU A 55 -6.45 0.06 3.80
CA LEU A 55 -6.79 1.02 4.85
C LEU A 55 -7.58 0.43 6.01
N PRO A 56 -8.62 -0.40 5.80
CA PRO A 56 -9.36 -1.02 6.90
C PRO A 56 -8.46 -1.90 7.77
N VAL A 57 -7.58 -2.69 7.15
CA VAL A 57 -6.63 -3.58 7.85
C VAL A 57 -5.61 -2.78 8.66
N ILE A 58 -5.07 -1.70 8.07
CA ILE A 58 -4.13 -0.81 8.76
C ILE A 58 -4.80 -0.14 9.96
N ASN A 59 -6.05 0.32 9.79
CA ASN A 59 -6.82 0.94 10.86
C ASN A 59 -7.08 -0.04 12.01
N GLU A 60 -7.54 -1.25 11.71
CA GLU A 60 -7.83 -2.28 12.70
C GLU A 60 -6.58 -2.62 13.53
N ILE A 61 -5.47 -2.95 12.88
CA ILE A 61 -4.22 -3.29 13.57
C ILE A 61 -3.71 -2.09 14.39
N SER A 62 -3.87 -0.86 13.90
CA SER A 62 -3.45 0.34 14.63
C SER A 62 -4.23 0.53 15.92
N ILE A 63 -5.54 0.34 15.90
CA ILE A 63 -6.40 0.42 17.08
C ILE A 63 -6.07 -0.72 18.06
N GLU A 64 -5.90 -1.95 17.59
CA GLU A 64 -5.53 -3.11 18.42
C GLU A 64 -4.18 -2.90 19.14
N THR A 65 -3.25 -2.18 18.52
CA THR A 65 -1.91 -1.95 19.08
C THR A 65 -1.77 -0.63 19.83
N GLY A 66 -2.86 0.16 19.93
CA GLY A 66 -2.84 1.47 20.59
C GLY A 66 -2.11 2.56 19.80
N VAL A 67 -1.71 2.28 18.57
CA VAL A 67 -1.07 3.26 17.68
C VAL A 67 -2.15 4.14 17.04
N ARG A 68 -1.91 5.44 17.00
CA ARG A 68 -2.83 6.39 16.36
C ARG A 68 -2.96 6.11 14.85
N PRO A 69 -4.17 5.74 14.35
CA PRO A 69 -4.36 5.26 12.98
C PRO A 69 -3.99 6.27 11.90
N GLU A 70 -4.15 7.56 12.18
CA GLU A 70 -3.82 8.61 11.20
C GLU A 70 -2.35 8.59 10.77
N ARG A 71 -1.44 8.11 11.63
CA ARG A 71 -0.01 8.03 11.31
C ARG A 71 0.26 7.02 10.18
N PRO A 72 -0.02 5.71 10.34
CA PRO A 72 0.24 4.73 9.29
C PRO A 72 -0.67 4.93 8.09
N ILE A 73 -1.92 5.39 8.26
CA ILE A 73 -2.86 5.61 7.16
C ILE A 73 -2.36 6.74 6.24
N SER A 74 -2.04 7.92 6.79
CA SER A 74 -1.57 9.05 5.97
C SER A 74 -0.27 8.73 5.24
N ALA A 75 0.69 8.11 5.92
CA ALA A 75 1.94 7.69 5.32
C ALA A 75 1.74 6.64 4.22
N SER A 76 0.82 5.69 4.41
CA SER A 76 0.52 4.65 3.43
C SER A 76 -0.17 5.20 2.17
N ILE A 77 -1.06 6.18 2.32
CA ILE A 77 -1.67 6.87 1.17
C ILE A 77 -0.60 7.59 0.36
N ILE A 78 0.29 8.35 1.01
CA ILE A 78 1.38 9.05 0.33
C ILE A 78 2.32 8.05 -0.35
N ALA A 79 2.71 6.98 0.33
CA ALA A 79 3.57 5.94 -0.21
C ALA A 79 2.97 5.27 -1.45
N SER A 80 1.68 4.97 -1.42
CA SER A 80 0.95 4.42 -2.56
C SER A 80 0.98 5.36 -3.76
N GLN A 81 0.75 6.67 -3.57
CA GLN A 81 0.81 7.63 -4.67
C GLN A 81 2.22 7.79 -5.25
N GLN A 82 3.25 7.77 -4.41
CA GLN A 82 4.63 7.79 -4.87
C GLN A 82 5.02 6.52 -5.64
N ALA A 83 4.53 5.36 -5.23
CA ALA A 83 4.80 4.10 -5.90
C ALA A 83 4.31 4.05 -7.36
N ILE A 84 3.24 4.80 -7.69
CA ILE A 84 2.73 4.90 -9.06
C ILE A 84 3.80 5.46 -10.01
N THR A 85 4.55 6.47 -9.58
CA THR A 85 5.60 7.10 -10.40
C THR A 85 6.84 6.23 -10.56
N ALA A 86 7.05 5.30 -9.65
CA ALA A 86 8.14 4.33 -9.71
C ALA A 86 7.75 3.02 -10.42
N CYS A 87 6.47 2.81 -10.72
CA CYS A 87 5.99 1.57 -11.32
C CYS A 87 6.13 1.59 -12.84
N PRO A 88 6.79 0.58 -13.46
CA PRO A 88 7.01 0.55 -14.91
C PRO A 88 5.74 0.40 -15.73
N ILE A 89 4.69 -0.19 -15.17
CA ILE A 89 3.41 -0.46 -15.85
C ILE A 89 2.34 0.58 -15.57
N SER A 90 2.64 1.60 -14.76
CA SER A 90 1.67 2.64 -14.44
C SER A 90 1.43 3.57 -15.62
N ALA A 91 0.21 4.06 -15.77
CA ALA A 91 -0.15 5.02 -16.80
C ALA A 91 0.66 6.33 -16.69
N ALA A 92 1.04 6.72 -15.47
CA ALA A 92 1.85 7.92 -15.23
C ALA A 92 3.27 7.76 -15.83
N THR A 93 3.95 6.64 -15.54
CA THR A 93 5.29 6.36 -16.04
C THR A 93 5.31 6.23 -17.56
N VAL A 94 4.36 5.48 -18.13
CA VAL A 94 4.23 5.32 -19.58
C VAL A 94 3.92 6.65 -20.26
N GLY A 95 3.04 7.47 -19.68
CA GLY A 95 2.72 8.80 -20.20
C GLY A 95 3.92 9.74 -20.20
N ILE A 96 4.70 9.79 -19.12
CA ILE A 96 5.92 10.61 -19.05
C ILE A 96 6.91 10.17 -20.12
N LEU A 97 7.13 8.87 -20.30
CA LEU A 97 8.04 8.37 -21.35
C LEU A 97 7.57 8.75 -22.76
N ALA A 98 6.26 8.69 -23.03
CA ALA A 98 5.72 9.10 -24.32
C ALA A 98 5.99 10.59 -24.59
N PHE A 99 5.75 11.48 -23.62
CA PHE A 99 6.06 12.91 -23.75
C PHE A 99 7.57 13.17 -23.91
N MET A 100 8.41 12.43 -23.17
CA MET A 100 9.86 12.57 -23.30
C MET A 100 10.38 12.12 -24.67
N ALA A 101 9.79 11.10 -25.27
CA ALA A 101 10.15 10.61 -26.59
C ALA A 101 9.86 11.65 -27.71
N GLU A 102 8.84 12.49 -27.52
CA GLU A 102 8.52 13.57 -28.44
C GLU A 102 9.47 14.77 -28.27
N ALA A 103 10.01 15.00 -27.08
CA ALA A 103 10.90 16.10 -26.80
C ALA A 103 12.32 15.83 -27.34
N THR A 104 12.83 16.78 -28.14
CA THR A 104 14.09 16.63 -28.89
C THR A 104 15.31 16.30 -28.02
N ASN A 105 15.33 16.80 -26.77
CA ASN A 105 16.47 16.66 -25.86
C ASN A 105 16.44 15.37 -25.00
N TYR A 106 15.34 14.61 -25.02
CA TYR A 106 15.13 13.47 -24.11
C TYR A 106 14.89 12.14 -24.84
N LYS A 107 15.18 12.06 -26.14
CA LYS A 107 14.97 10.87 -26.97
C LYS A 107 15.73 9.61 -26.50
N THR A 108 16.78 9.80 -25.70
CA THR A 108 17.60 8.70 -25.15
C THR A 108 17.09 8.18 -23.81
N VAL A 109 16.10 8.84 -23.21
CA VAL A 109 15.54 8.41 -21.92
C VAL A 109 14.66 7.19 -22.17
N ASN A 110 15.00 6.11 -21.50
CA ASN A 110 14.22 4.88 -21.50
C ASN A 110 13.64 4.59 -20.11
N ILE A 111 12.79 3.57 -20.03
CA ILE A 111 12.12 3.19 -18.78
C ILE A 111 13.12 2.89 -17.67
N PHE A 112 14.23 2.23 -17.95
CA PHE A 112 15.24 1.90 -16.95
C PHE A 112 15.89 3.14 -16.36
N THR A 113 16.22 4.12 -17.20
CA THR A 113 16.80 5.40 -16.76
C THR A 113 15.84 6.11 -15.80
N LEU A 114 14.54 6.10 -16.10
CA LEU A 114 13.52 6.70 -15.25
C LEU A 114 13.39 5.95 -13.92
N LEU A 115 13.31 4.62 -13.95
CA LEU A 115 13.14 3.80 -12.76
C LEU A 115 14.33 3.85 -11.81
N VAL A 116 15.56 3.89 -12.33
CA VAL A 116 16.79 4.02 -11.51
C VAL A 116 16.77 5.30 -10.65
N VAL A 117 16.13 6.35 -11.12
CA VAL A 117 15.97 7.59 -10.35
C VAL A 117 14.71 7.55 -9.48
N CYS A 118 13.58 7.14 -10.04
CA CYS A 118 12.30 7.21 -9.35
C CYS A 118 12.19 6.22 -8.17
N ILE A 119 12.69 4.98 -8.33
CA ILE A 119 12.56 3.98 -7.26
C ILE A 119 13.28 4.41 -5.98
N PRO A 120 14.59 4.76 -6.00
CA PRO A 120 15.25 5.16 -4.76
C PRO A 120 14.70 6.47 -4.20
N ALA A 121 14.37 7.44 -5.05
CA ALA A 121 13.82 8.73 -4.60
C ALA A 121 12.48 8.55 -3.87
N THR A 122 11.55 7.78 -4.43
CA THR A 122 10.23 7.53 -3.84
C THR A 122 10.30 6.63 -2.60
N LEU A 123 11.21 5.65 -2.55
CA LEU A 123 11.45 4.83 -1.35
C LEU A 123 12.00 5.67 -0.20
N ILE A 124 12.99 6.51 -0.46
CA ILE A 124 13.55 7.43 0.54
C ILE A 124 12.43 8.37 1.03
N GLY A 125 11.63 8.94 0.12
CA GLY A 125 10.50 9.78 0.45
C GLY A 125 9.46 9.07 1.32
N THR A 126 9.13 7.81 1.00
CA THR A 126 8.21 6.98 1.79
C THR A 126 8.72 6.76 3.21
N VAL A 127 9.98 6.37 3.36
CA VAL A 127 10.60 6.15 4.68
C VAL A 127 10.69 7.46 5.46
N ALA A 128 11.10 8.54 4.83
CA ALA A 128 11.18 9.86 5.47
C ALA A 128 9.80 10.33 5.95
N CYS A 129 8.76 10.15 5.15
CA CYS A 129 7.38 10.45 5.52
C CYS A 129 6.93 9.61 6.75
N ALA A 130 7.17 8.30 6.73
CA ALA A 130 6.83 7.41 7.82
C ALA A 130 7.52 7.83 9.13
N LEU A 131 8.80 8.16 9.07
CA LEU A 131 9.57 8.65 10.23
C LEU A 131 9.06 10.01 10.73
N ALA A 132 8.70 10.92 9.83
CA ALA A 132 8.18 12.24 10.18
C ALA A 132 6.83 12.16 10.90
N VAL A 133 5.95 11.22 10.52
CA VAL A 133 4.63 11.07 11.16
C VAL A 133 4.66 10.20 12.42
N MET A 134 5.72 9.41 12.62
CA MET A 134 5.79 8.42 13.71
C MET A 134 5.58 9.01 15.10
N LYS A 135 6.00 10.27 15.32
CA LYS A 135 5.89 10.98 16.61
C LYS A 135 4.77 12.03 16.61
N LYS A 136 3.96 12.14 15.56
CA LYS A 136 2.87 13.13 15.50
C LYS A 136 1.64 12.69 16.31
N GLY A 137 1.12 13.61 17.11
CA GLY A 137 -0.07 13.41 17.94
C GLY A 137 0.21 12.58 19.20
N LYS A 138 -0.80 12.46 20.06
CA LYS A 138 -0.77 11.64 21.28
C LYS A 138 -1.08 10.17 20.93
N GLU A 139 -0.61 9.26 21.75
CA GLU A 139 -1.05 7.85 21.66
C GLU A 139 -2.52 7.73 22.02
N LEU A 140 -3.20 6.68 21.52
CA LEU A 140 -4.65 6.49 21.77
C LEU A 140 -4.99 6.36 23.26
N ALA A 141 -4.08 5.81 24.06
CA ALA A 141 -4.26 5.69 25.49
C ALA A 141 -4.24 7.05 26.23
N GLU A 142 -3.56 8.04 25.66
CA GLU A 142 -3.37 9.38 26.23
C GLU A 142 -4.33 10.42 25.63
N ASP A 143 -5.13 10.03 24.63
CA ASP A 143 -6.07 10.92 23.95
C ASP A 143 -7.43 10.90 24.65
N PRO A 144 -7.81 11.99 25.37
CA PRO A 144 -9.06 12.03 26.11
C PRO A 144 -10.31 11.95 25.23
N GLU A 145 -10.22 12.45 24.00
CA GLU A 145 -11.33 12.39 23.06
C GLU A 145 -11.57 10.95 22.58
N PHE A 146 -10.49 10.22 22.28
CA PHE A 146 -10.59 8.82 21.91
C PHE A 146 -11.15 7.98 23.08
N GLN A 147 -10.67 8.20 24.29
CA GLN A 147 -11.17 7.50 25.50
C GLN A 147 -12.65 7.79 25.76
N ALA A 148 -13.10 9.03 25.55
CA ALA A 148 -14.52 9.38 25.67
C ALA A 148 -15.38 8.67 24.61
N ARG A 149 -14.90 8.52 23.38
CA ARG A 149 -15.59 7.77 22.31
C ARG A 149 -15.66 6.27 22.60
N VAL A 150 -14.60 5.70 23.19
CA VAL A 150 -14.60 4.31 23.64
C VAL A 150 -15.61 4.12 24.76
N ALA A 151 -15.61 5.02 25.76
CA ALA A 151 -16.55 4.96 26.88
C ALA A 151 -18.02 5.13 26.46
N SER A 152 -18.29 5.92 25.40
CA SER A 152 -19.63 6.11 24.84
C SER A 152 -20.09 4.96 23.92
N GLY A 153 -19.22 3.96 23.66
CA GLY A 153 -19.52 2.84 22.74
C GLY A 153 -19.54 3.22 21.27
N GLN A 154 -19.13 4.44 20.92
CA GLN A 154 -19.06 4.89 19.52
C GLN A 154 -17.88 4.24 18.76
N VAL A 155 -16.80 3.95 19.45
CA VAL A 155 -15.74 3.09 18.96
C VAL A 155 -16.01 1.71 19.53
N GLN A 156 -16.59 0.84 18.74
CA GLN A 156 -16.49 -0.57 19.02
C GLN A 156 -14.98 -0.85 19.01
N THR A 157 -14.41 -1.06 20.17
CA THR A 157 -13.16 -1.81 20.27
C THR A 157 -13.46 -3.05 19.46
N LEU A 158 -12.85 -3.16 18.29
CA LEU A 158 -13.08 -4.28 17.40
C LEU A 158 -12.60 -5.52 18.14
N VAL A 159 -13.48 -6.00 19.01
CA VAL A 159 -13.40 -7.34 19.56
C VAL A 159 -13.33 -8.19 18.33
N LYS A 160 -12.11 -8.68 18.07
CA LYS A 160 -11.74 -9.74 17.16
C LYS A 160 -12.98 -10.29 16.46
N ASN A 161 -13.29 -9.74 15.29
CA ASN A 161 -14.24 -10.38 14.42
C ASN A 161 -13.55 -11.67 13.93
N GLU A 162 -13.65 -12.72 14.75
CA GLU A 162 -13.26 -14.09 14.41
C GLU A 162 -14.04 -14.60 13.20
N ASN A 163 -15.02 -13.82 12.75
CA ASN A 163 -15.83 -14.03 11.55
C ASN A 163 -15.41 -13.19 10.35
N ALA A 164 -14.18 -12.67 10.29
CA ALA A 164 -13.61 -12.36 8.98
C ALA A 164 -13.59 -13.70 8.21
N ALA A 165 -14.67 -13.93 7.46
CA ALA A 165 -14.89 -15.16 6.74
C ALA A 165 -13.57 -15.59 6.11
N GLU A 166 -13.09 -16.78 6.45
CA GLU A 166 -12.00 -17.44 5.74
C GLU A 166 -12.44 -17.60 4.28
N VAL A 167 -12.36 -16.51 3.52
CA VAL A 167 -12.49 -16.60 2.08
C VAL A 167 -11.33 -17.47 1.64
N LYS A 168 -11.63 -18.75 1.43
CA LYS A 168 -10.64 -19.75 1.00
C LYS A 168 -9.91 -19.20 -0.19
N THR A 169 -8.60 -18.98 -0.03
CA THR A 169 -7.75 -18.53 -1.13
C THR A 169 -7.82 -19.58 -2.23
N THR A 170 -8.47 -19.28 -3.33
CA THR A 170 -8.61 -20.19 -4.46
C THR A 170 -7.25 -20.38 -5.15
N LYS A 171 -7.03 -21.54 -5.75
CA LYS A 171 -5.82 -21.78 -6.57
C LYS A 171 -5.73 -20.76 -7.72
N GLU A 172 -6.87 -20.34 -8.23
CA GLU A 172 -7.01 -19.33 -9.29
C GLU A 172 -6.47 -17.97 -8.88
N ALA A 173 -6.74 -17.52 -7.64
CA ALA A 173 -6.22 -16.28 -7.12
C ALA A 173 -4.67 -16.26 -7.06
N LYS A 174 -4.06 -17.38 -6.63
CA LYS A 174 -2.59 -17.51 -6.60
C LYS A 174 -1.99 -17.53 -8.00
N ILE A 175 -2.62 -18.25 -8.93
CA ILE A 175 -2.17 -18.33 -10.32
C ILE A 175 -2.29 -16.97 -10.99
N SER A 176 -3.38 -16.23 -10.78
CA SER A 176 -3.58 -14.91 -11.37
C SER A 176 -2.53 -13.91 -10.92
N VAL A 177 -2.17 -13.92 -9.64
CA VAL A 177 -1.07 -13.08 -9.11
C VAL A 177 0.28 -13.49 -9.69
N ALA A 178 0.57 -14.79 -9.77
CA ALA A 178 1.82 -15.29 -10.35
C ALA A 178 1.97 -14.91 -11.83
N VAL A 179 0.91 -15.09 -12.62
CA VAL A 179 0.88 -14.71 -14.05
C VAL A 179 1.05 -13.20 -14.20
N PHE A 180 0.39 -12.40 -13.36
CA PHE A 180 0.51 -10.95 -13.37
C PHE A 180 1.95 -10.50 -13.07
N LEU A 181 2.61 -11.10 -12.07
CA LEU A 181 4.00 -10.80 -11.73
C LEU A 181 4.97 -11.18 -12.86
N VAL A 182 4.77 -12.34 -13.48
CA VAL A 182 5.58 -12.77 -14.65
C VAL A 182 5.38 -11.80 -15.82
N ALA A 183 4.16 -11.39 -16.10
CA ALA A 183 3.86 -10.40 -17.13
C ALA A 183 4.52 -9.04 -16.84
N MET A 184 4.54 -8.61 -15.57
CA MET A 184 5.20 -7.37 -15.16
C MET A 184 6.72 -7.42 -15.40
N VAL A 185 7.36 -8.53 -15.05
CA VAL A 185 8.80 -8.73 -15.30
C VAL A 185 9.12 -8.80 -16.80
N GLY A 186 8.20 -9.35 -17.60
CA GLY A 186 8.39 -9.44 -19.08
C GLY A 186 8.20 -8.09 -19.81
N ILE A 187 7.63 -7.07 -19.16
CA ILE A 187 7.47 -5.71 -19.74
C ILE A 187 8.71 -4.83 -19.48
N VAL A 188 9.46 -5.12 -18.44
CA VAL A 188 10.69 -4.43 -18.06
C VAL A 188 11.89 -5.04 -18.74
#